data_37f9234fbf12aeb93680b12a6dee1cf6
#
_entry.id   37f9234fbf12aeb93680b12a6dee1cf6
#
_cell.length_a   1.000
_cell.length_b   1.000
_cell.length_c   1.000
_cell.angle_alpha   90.00
_cell.angle_beta   90.00
_cell.angle_gamma   90.00
#
_symmetry.space_group_name_H-M   'P 1'
#
loop_
_entity.id
_entity.type
_entity.pdbx_description
1 polymer ?
#
loop_
_entity_poly.entity_id
_entity_poly.type
_entity_poly.pdbx_seq_one_letter_code
_entity_poly.pdbx_strand_id
1 'polypeptide(L)'
;MGYSTEFTGRFLLNKPLDEETYSFLVKLNETRRMARRLGPEYGVEGELYVDGGGEFGQDQESSIIDYNRPPSTQPSLWCKWRPSEDRLGIEWDGVEKFYCYREWLKYITDNFLTPKGYTLSGVVEYQGEDSDDHGWIDGSRPLDIFLTEPSQAVQTDPVAGTHASFHSRQNQS
;
A
#
# COMPACT_ATOMS: atom_id res chain seq x y z
N MET A 1 -9.75 -18.92 0.80
CA MET A 1 -8.51 -18.85 1.29
C MET A 1 -7.72 -17.74 0.75
N GLY A 2 -6.92 -17.13 1.35
CA GLY A 2 -6.07 -16.09 0.94
C GLY A 2 -4.74 -16.23 1.60
N TYR A 3 -3.85 -15.30 1.36
CA TYR A 3 -2.53 -15.31 1.95
C TYR A 3 -2.39 -14.06 2.84
N SER A 4 -2.04 -14.25 4.12
CA SER A 4 -1.94 -13.13 5.06
C SER A 4 -0.48 -12.79 5.32
N THR A 5 -0.23 -11.48 5.46
CA THR A 5 1.08 -10.95 5.83
C THR A 5 0.84 -9.97 6.98
N GLU A 6 1.69 -10.05 8.00
CA GLU A 6 1.63 -9.12 9.13
C GLU A 6 2.78 -8.14 9.05
N PHE A 7 2.55 -6.92 9.51
CA PHE A 7 3.53 -5.84 9.43
C PHE A 7 3.74 -5.24 10.81
N THR A 8 4.98 -4.89 11.12
CA THR A 8 5.35 -4.30 12.40
C THR A 8 6.13 -3.02 12.15
N GLY A 9 5.76 -1.95 12.87
CA GLY A 9 6.41 -0.66 12.71
C GLY A 9 5.64 0.26 11.79
N ARG A 10 6.24 1.40 11.50
CA ARG A 10 5.63 2.37 10.59
C ARG A 10 6.72 3.12 9.85
N PHE A 11 6.35 3.65 8.68
CA PHE A 11 7.21 4.59 7.98
C PHE A 11 7.01 5.97 8.58
N LEU A 12 8.08 6.76 8.63
CA LEU A 12 8.04 8.10 9.19
C LEU A 12 8.04 9.14 8.08
N LEU A 13 7.24 10.18 8.27
CA LEU A 13 7.17 11.30 7.35
C LEU A 13 8.10 12.40 7.82
N ASN A 14 8.65 13.16 6.87
CA ASN A 14 9.56 14.27 7.20
C ASN A 14 8.83 15.44 7.85
N LYS A 15 7.51 15.51 7.71
CA LYS A 15 6.68 16.55 8.29
C LYS A 15 5.26 16.02 8.40
N PRO A 16 4.43 16.62 9.28
CA PRO A 16 3.05 16.15 9.44
C PRO A 16 2.25 16.34 8.16
N LEU A 17 1.35 15.42 7.87
CA LEU A 17 0.44 15.55 6.74
C LEU A 17 -0.51 16.73 6.95
N ASP A 18 -0.75 17.48 5.88
CA ASP A 18 -1.77 18.52 5.93
C ASP A 18 -3.16 17.86 5.99
N GLU A 19 -4.15 18.68 6.32
CA GLU A 19 -5.52 18.16 6.53
C GLU A 19 -6.05 17.47 5.28
N GLU A 20 -5.84 18.06 4.13
CA GLU A 20 -6.37 17.53 2.87
C GLU A 20 -5.76 16.17 2.55
N THR A 21 -4.44 16.06 2.63
CA THR A 21 -3.74 14.82 2.32
C THR A 21 -4.07 13.74 3.34
N TYR A 22 -4.10 14.11 4.62
CA TYR A 22 -4.46 13.18 5.67
C TYR A 22 -5.85 12.59 5.44
N SER A 23 -6.82 13.48 5.22
CA SER A 23 -8.21 13.04 5.02
C SER A 23 -8.35 12.17 3.78
N PHE A 24 -7.67 12.55 2.69
CA PHE A 24 -7.73 11.76 1.46
C PHE A 24 -7.16 10.36 1.65
N LEU A 25 -6.00 10.24 2.29
CA LEU A 25 -5.35 8.94 2.47
C LEU A 25 -6.14 8.05 3.43
N VAL A 26 -6.78 8.63 4.45
CA VAL A 26 -7.66 7.86 5.32
C VAL A 26 -8.82 7.28 4.51
N LYS A 27 -9.44 8.11 3.69
CA LYS A 27 -10.59 7.66 2.88
C LYS A 27 -10.18 6.66 1.80
N LEU A 28 -8.98 6.83 1.24
CA LEU A 28 -8.47 5.87 0.27
C LEU A 28 -8.35 4.48 0.90
N ASN A 29 -7.86 4.42 2.12
CA ASN A 29 -7.75 3.17 2.87
C ASN A 29 -9.12 2.57 3.15
N GLU A 30 -10.11 3.40 3.40
CA GLU A 30 -11.44 2.93 3.83
C GLU A 30 -12.37 2.58 2.67
N THR A 31 -11.99 2.87 1.44
CA THR A 31 -12.86 2.69 0.27
C THR A 31 -12.37 1.53 -0.59
N ARG A 32 -13.27 0.60 -0.90
CA ARG A 32 -12.96 -0.48 -1.86
C ARG A 32 -12.66 0.15 -3.21
N ARG A 33 -11.53 -0.21 -3.79
CA ARG A 33 -11.02 0.42 -5.01
C ARG A 33 -11.63 -0.25 -6.26
N MET A 34 -12.88 0.07 -6.52
CA MET A 34 -13.60 -0.48 -7.68
C MET A 34 -13.42 0.45 -8.87
N ALA A 35 -13.20 -0.13 -10.06
CA ALA A 35 -13.13 0.67 -11.28
C ALA A 35 -14.48 1.35 -11.52
N ARG A 36 -14.48 2.66 -11.77
CA ARG A 36 -15.70 3.46 -11.92
C ARG A 36 -15.63 4.31 -13.16
N ARG A 37 -16.80 4.55 -13.75
CA ARG A 37 -16.95 5.47 -14.87
C ARG A 37 -17.34 6.83 -14.33
N LEU A 38 -16.33 7.67 -14.08
CA LEU A 38 -16.52 9.01 -13.53
C LEU A 38 -15.77 10.01 -14.41
N GLY A 39 -16.00 11.30 -14.18
CA GLY A 39 -15.36 12.34 -14.95
C GLY A 39 -13.85 12.40 -14.74
N PRO A 40 -13.14 13.15 -15.60
CA PRO A 40 -11.66 13.17 -15.55
C PRO A 40 -11.10 13.75 -14.25
N GLU A 41 -11.91 14.49 -13.50
CA GLU A 41 -11.47 14.99 -12.20
C GLU A 41 -11.19 13.87 -11.21
N TYR A 42 -11.73 12.67 -11.45
CA TYR A 42 -11.47 11.51 -10.60
C TYR A 42 -10.36 10.61 -11.14
N GLY A 43 -9.65 11.04 -12.19
CA GLY A 43 -8.55 10.26 -12.71
C GLY A 43 -9.00 9.06 -13.54
N VAL A 44 -8.08 8.13 -13.74
CA VAL A 44 -8.34 6.96 -14.57
C VAL A 44 -9.28 6.01 -13.83
N GLU A 45 -10.43 5.73 -14.42
CA GLU A 45 -11.42 4.78 -13.89
C GLU A 45 -11.77 5.05 -12.42
N GLY A 46 -11.80 6.33 -12.05
CA GLY A 46 -12.18 6.72 -10.71
C GLY A 46 -11.13 6.49 -9.64
N GLU A 47 -9.86 6.46 -10.01
CA GLU A 47 -8.79 6.17 -9.05
C GLU A 47 -8.73 7.15 -7.88
N LEU A 48 -9.28 8.36 -8.04
CA LEU A 48 -9.29 9.35 -6.97
C LEU A 48 -10.60 9.42 -6.21
N TYR A 49 -11.56 8.55 -6.55
CA TYR A 49 -12.84 8.52 -5.85
C TYR A 49 -12.65 7.83 -4.50
N VAL A 50 -13.05 8.51 -3.41
CA VAL A 50 -12.84 8.00 -2.06
C VAL A 50 -14.07 8.07 -1.18
N ASP A 51 -15.24 8.28 -1.77
CA ASP A 51 -16.49 8.27 -1.00
C ASP A 51 -17.17 6.92 -1.17
N GLY A 52 -17.67 6.38 -0.08
CA GLY A 52 -18.31 5.08 -0.11
C GLY A 52 -17.32 3.96 0.16
N GLY A 53 -17.65 3.07 1.03
CA GLY A 53 -16.73 2.08 1.53
C GLY A 53 -16.60 0.79 0.72
N GLY A 54 -17.45 0.57 -0.26
CA GLY A 54 -17.46 -0.73 -0.96
C GLY A 54 -18.26 -1.77 -0.20
N GLU A 55 -19.23 -1.32 0.54
CA GLU A 55 -20.06 -2.19 1.36
C GLU A 55 -21.04 -2.99 0.53
N PHE A 56 -21.65 -3.94 1.18
CA PHE A 56 -22.63 -4.79 0.53
C PHE A 56 -23.68 -3.93 -0.17
N GLY A 57 -23.94 -4.22 -1.43
CA GLY A 57 -24.94 -3.50 -2.21
C GLY A 57 -24.38 -2.37 -3.05
N GLN A 58 -23.16 -1.95 -2.81
CA GLN A 58 -22.58 -0.86 -3.61
C GLN A 58 -22.26 -1.30 -5.05
N ASP A 59 -22.21 -2.59 -5.28
CA ASP A 59 -22.03 -3.10 -6.63
C ASP A 59 -23.22 -2.77 -7.54
N GLN A 60 -24.30 -2.24 -6.97
CA GLN A 60 -25.46 -1.82 -7.74
C GLN A 60 -25.34 -0.39 -8.31
N GLU A 61 -24.34 0.37 -7.91
CA GLU A 61 -24.20 1.74 -8.39
C GLU A 61 -23.84 1.78 -9.87
N SER A 62 -24.50 2.71 -10.58
CA SER A 62 -24.33 2.81 -12.02
C SER A 62 -22.94 3.26 -12.45
N SER A 63 -22.19 3.92 -11.56
CA SER A 63 -20.84 4.38 -11.89
C SER A 63 -19.82 3.24 -11.87
N ILE A 64 -20.13 2.12 -11.24
CA ILE A 64 -19.17 1.03 -11.10
C ILE A 64 -19.05 0.26 -12.41
N ILE A 65 -17.83 0.18 -12.92
CA ILE A 65 -17.55 -0.63 -14.11
C ILE A 65 -17.44 -2.10 -13.72
N ASP A 66 -16.69 -2.36 -12.63
CA ASP A 66 -16.48 -3.74 -12.18
C ASP A 66 -16.22 -3.73 -10.69
N TYR A 67 -17.09 -4.37 -9.92
CA TYR A 67 -16.99 -4.45 -8.48
C TYR A 67 -15.72 -5.20 -8.03
N ASN A 68 -15.24 -6.13 -8.86
CA ASN A 68 -14.13 -7.00 -8.50
C ASN A 68 -12.82 -6.65 -9.20
N ARG A 69 -12.72 -5.45 -9.76
CA ARG A 69 -11.50 -5.01 -10.43
C ARG A 69 -11.20 -3.57 -10.04
N PRO A 70 -9.95 -3.29 -9.62
CA PRO A 70 -9.59 -1.89 -9.32
C PRO A 70 -9.39 -1.09 -10.60
N PRO A 71 -9.31 0.25 -10.50
CA PRO A 71 -8.83 1.04 -11.62
C PRO A 71 -7.49 0.50 -12.11
N SER A 72 -7.26 0.60 -13.41
CA SER A 72 -6.05 0.02 -14.01
C SER A 72 -4.75 0.59 -13.45
N THR A 73 -4.82 1.76 -12.81
CA THR A 73 -3.66 2.42 -12.20
C THR A 73 -3.39 1.96 -10.78
N GLN A 74 -4.30 1.19 -10.18
CA GLN A 74 -4.17 0.80 -8.78
C GLN A 74 -3.93 -0.69 -8.64
N PRO A 75 -3.15 -1.10 -7.63
CA PRO A 75 -2.66 -2.49 -7.57
C PRO A 75 -3.69 -3.54 -7.20
N SER A 76 -4.67 -3.18 -6.35
CA SER A 76 -5.63 -4.17 -5.87
C SER A 76 -6.86 -3.46 -5.33
N LEU A 77 -7.78 -4.25 -4.76
CA LEU A 77 -9.06 -3.70 -4.30
C LEU A 77 -8.98 -2.95 -2.97
N TRP A 78 -7.91 -3.12 -2.22
CA TRP A 78 -7.79 -2.45 -0.91
C TRP A 78 -6.37 -1.99 -0.66
N CYS A 79 -6.21 -0.71 -0.35
CA CYS A 79 -4.95 -0.17 0.16
C CYS A 79 -5.00 -0.23 1.68
N LYS A 80 -4.15 -1.05 2.29
CA LYS A 80 -4.18 -1.21 3.74
C LYS A 80 -3.07 -0.43 4.45
N TRP A 81 -2.38 0.43 3.73
CA TRP A 81 -1.56 1.48 4.34
C TRP A 81 -2.45 2.67 4.66
N ARG A 82 -2.25 3.25 5.84
CA ARG A 82 -3.03 4.43 6.22
C ARG A 82 -2.13 5.39 7.00
N PRO A 83 -2.50 6.69 7.07
CA PRO A 83 -1.78 7.62 7.92
C PRO A 83 -2.00 7.28 9.39
N SER A 84 -0.96 7.47 10.21
CA SER A 84 -1.13 7.37 11.65
C SER A 84 -1.90 8.58 12.16
N GLU A 85 -2.50 8.45 13.36
CA GLU A 85 -3.33 9.51 13.93
C GLU A 85 -2.55 10.79 14.18
N ASP A 86 -1.27 10.67 14.50
CA ASP A 86 -0.42 11.85 14.74
C ASP A 86 0.02 12.51 13.44
N ARG A 87 -0.36 11.97 12.29
CA ARG A 87 -0.04 12.49 10.96
C ARG A 87 1.44 12.48 10.62
N LEU A 88 2.23 11.74 11.39
CA LEU A 88 3.68 11.69 11.19
C LEU A 88 4.15 10.37 10.61
N GLY A 89 3.24 9.47 10.31
CA GLY A 89 3.63 8.16 9.79
C GLY A 89 2.61 7.55 8.86
N ILE A 90 3.07 6.52 8.14
CA ILE A 90 2.23 5.64 7.34
C ILE A 90 2.37 4.25 7.93
N GLU A 91 1.26 3.59 8.21
CA GLU A 91 1.26 2.31 8.90
C GLU A 91 0.23 1.36 8.30
N TRP A 92 0.38 0.08 8.60
CA TRP A 92 -0.60 -0.94 8.22
C TRP A 92 -1.82 -0.82 9.12
N ASP A 93 -3.01 -1.00 8.55
CA ASP A 93 -4.26 -0.86 9.32
C ASP A 93 -4.61 -2.09 10.15
N GLY A 94 -3.79 -3.15 10.08
CA GLY A 94 -4.02 -4.35 10.87
C GLY A 94 -4.96 -5.35 10.23
N VAL A 95 -5.49 -5.06 9.05
CA VAL A 95 -6.45 -5.94 8.39
C VAL A 95 -5.71 -7.00 7.55
N GLU A 96 -6.14 -8.24 7.69
CA GLU A 96 -5.49 -9.38 7.03
C GLU A 96 -5.48 -9.27 5.52
N LYS A 97 -4.58 -10.03 4.90
CA LYS A 97 -4.57 -10.26 3.45
C LYS A 97 -4.32 -8.98 2.66
N PHE A 98 -3.24 -8.31 3.00
CA PHE A 98 -2.83 -7.10 2.28
C PHE A 98 -2.04 -7.50 1.03
N TYR A 99 -2.73 -7.53 -0.11
CA TYR A 99 -2.11 -7.88 -1.38
C TYR A 99 -1.49 -6.66 -2.02
N CYS A 100 -0.37 -6.87 -2.72
CA CYS A 100 0.33 -5.80 -3.46
C CYS A 100 0.77 -4.66 -2.55
N TYR A 101 1.26 -4.99 -1.36
CA TYR A 101 1.59 -3.95 -0.38
C TYR A 101 2.76 -3.07 -0.84
N ARG A 102 3.72 -3.63 -1.59
CA ARG A 102 4.84 -2.83 -2.10
C ARG A 102 4.37 -1.90 -3.20
N GLU A 103 3.55 -2.40 -4.10
CA GLU A 103 2.98 -1.61 -5.18
C GLU A 103 2.11 -0.48 -4.64
N TRP A 104 1.33 -0.76 -3.58
CA TRP A 104 0.53 0.28 -2.93
C TRP A 104 1.40 1.35 -2.30
N LEU A 105 2.50 0.96 -1.66
CA LEU A 105 3.40 1.95 -1.07
C LEU A 105 3.97 2.87 -2.14
N LYS A 106 4.39 2.28 -3.27
CA LYS A 106 4.88 3.08 -4.38
C LYS A 106 3.79 3.99 -4.94
N TYR A 107 2.57 3.47 -5.10
CA TYR A 107 1.47 4.26 -5.66
C TYR A 107 1.18 5.48 -4.79
N ILE A 108 1.01 5.31 -3.48
CA ILE A 108 0.67 6.45 -2.63
C ILE A 108 1.84 7.43 -2.52
N THR A 109 3.06 6.93 -2.52
CA THR A 109 4.24 7.80 -2.45
C THR A 109 4.37 8.63 -3.71
N ASP A 110 4.27 7.99 -4.86
CA ASP A 110 4.49 8.68 -6.15
C ASP A 110 3.38 9.68 -6.45
N ASN A 111 2.15 9.38 -6.04
CA ASN A 111 1.00 10.19 -6.44
C ASN A 111 0.59 11.22 -5.38
N PHE A 112 0.79 10.94 -4.11
CA PHE A 112 0.22 11.78 -3.06
C PHE A 112 1.24 12.32 -2.07
N LEU A 113 2.41 11.72 -1.95
CA LEU A 113 3.41 12.16 -0.98
C LEU A 113 4.51 12.98 -1.65
N THR A 114 5.23 12.39 -2.58
CA THR A 114 6.35 13.06 -3.23
C THR A 114 5.95 14.39 -3.88
N PRO A 115 4.82 14.48 -4.60
CA PRO A 115 4.47 15.75 -5.24
C PRO A 115 4.24 16.90 -4.26
N LYS A 116 3.95 16.59 -3.00
CA LYS A 116 3.72 17.63 -1.98
C LYS A 116 4.90 17.78 -1.05
N GLY A 117 6.04 17.19 -1.37
CA GLY A 117 7.26 17.36 -0.60
C GLY A 117 7.37 16.45 0.63
N TYR A 118 6.53 15.45 0.74
CA TYR A 118 6.65 14.46 1.80
C TYR A 118 7.64 13.38 1.40
N THR A 119 8.47 12.94 2.34
CA THR A 119 9.38 11.83 2.14
C THR A 119 9.21 10.83 3.28
N LEU A 120 9.48 9.58 2.97
CA LEU A 120 9.39 8.50 3.95
C LEU A 120 10.78 8.09 4.41
N SER A 121 10.85 7.66 5.66
CA SER A 121 12.02 7.00 6.23
C SER A 121 11.52 5.92 7.17
N GLY A 122 12.45 5.19 7.78
CA GLY A 122 12.07 4.14 8.71
C GLY A 122 11.81 2.82 7.99
N VAL A 123 11.62 1.79 8.76
CA VAL A 123 11.58 0.42 8.28
C VAL A 123 10.33 -0.26 8.85
N VAL A 124 9.63 -1.01 8.00
CA VAL A 124 8.51 -1.84 8.41
C VAL A 124 8.90 -3.29 8.17
N GLU A 125 8.75 -4.11 9.20
CA GLU A 125 9.04 -5.53 9.12
C GLU A 125 7.80 -6.27 8.64
N TYR A 126 7.96 -7.27 7.77
CA TYR A 126 6.83 -8.07 7.33
C TYR A 126 7.09 -9.55 7.56
N GLN A 127 5.99 -10.28 7.80
CA GLN A 127 6.02 -11.72 7.98
C GLN A 127 4.77 -12.32 7.32
N GLY A 128 4.99 -13.10 6.27
CA GLY A 128 3.91 -13.81 5.63
C GLY A 128 3.56 -15.09 6.36
N GLU A 129 2.63 -15.86 5.81
CA GLU A 129 2.22 -17.14 6.39
C GLU A 129 3.34 -18.17 6.31
N ASP A 130 4.13 -18.15 5.24
CA ASP A 130 5.27 -19.02 5.11
C ASP A 130 6.42 -18.48 5.96
N SER A 131 7.07 -19.35 6.71
CA SER A 131 8.07 -18.93 7.68
C SER A 131 9.27 -18.23 7.04
N ASP A 132 9.57 -18.53 5.78
CA ASP A 132 10.68 -17.90 5.08
C ASP A 132 10.27 -16.65 4.29
N ASP A 133 8.99 -16.26 4.34
CA ASP A 133 8.50 -15.07 3.68
C ASP A 133 8.50 -13.93 4.71
N HIS A 134 9.68 -13.34 4.94
CA HIS A 134 9.81 -12.26 5.91
C HIS A 134 10.94 -11.33 5.49
N GLY A 135 10.93 -10.13 6.04
CA GLY A 135 11.96 -9.15 5.74
C GLY A 135 11.57 -7.76 6.19
N TRP A 136 12.20 -6.79 5.58
CA TRP A 136 12.00 -5.39 5.92
C TRP A 136 11.76 -4.57 4.68
N ILE A 137 10.90 -3.55 4.80
CA ILE A 137 10.70 -2.55 3.77
C ILE A 137 11.27 -1.25 4.31
N ASP A 138 12.26 -0.70 3.62
CA ASP A 138 12.91 0.55 4.02
C ASP A 138 12.29 1.68 3.22
N GLY A 139 11.53 2.55 3.90
CA GLY A 139 10.80 3.63 3.23
C GLY A 139 11.68 4.67 2.59
N SER A 140 12.96 4.77 2.99
CA SER A 140 13.88 5.75 2.44
C SER A 140 14.53 5.32 1.13
N ARG A 141 14.37 4.05 0.74
CA ARG A 141 14.98 3.53 -0.48
C ARG A 141 14.08 3.81 -1.68
N PRO A 142 14.66 3.85 -2.91
CA PRO A 142 13.82 3.97 -4.10
C PRO A 142 12.83 2.82 -4.18
N LEU A 143 11.55 3.17 -4.32
CA LEU A 143 10.49 2.18 -4.21
C LEU A 143 10.47 1.17 -5.36
N ASP A 144 11.06 1.51 -6.50
CA ASP A 144 11.16 0.58 -7.62
C ASP A 144 11.91 -0.69 -7.25
N ILE A 145 12.83 -0.60 -6.31
CA ILE A 145 13.60 -1.74 -5.86
C ILE A 145 12.70 -2.82 -5.26
N PHE A 146 11.65 -2.38 -4.57
CA PHE A 146 10.73 -3.31 -3.92
C PHE A 146 10.01 -4.21 -4.93
N LEU A 147 9.84 -3.72 -6.15
CA LEU A 147 9.10 -4.45 -7.17
C LEU A 147 9.95 -5.50 -7.86
N THR A 148 11.27 -5.38 -7.74
CA THR A 148 12.19 -6.28 -8.43
C THR A 148 12.88 -7.27 -7.51
N GLU A 149 12.81 -7.09 -6.19
CA GLU A 149 13.43 -8.00 -5.24
C GLU A 149 12.63 -9.29 -5.17
N PRO A 150 13.33 -10.42 -5.05
CA PRO A 150 12.60 -11.66 -4.80
C PRO A 150 11.96 -11.59 -3.43
N SER A 151 10.80 -12.19 -3.33
CA SER A 151 10.16 -12.19 -2.04
C SER A 151 10.84 -13.16 -1.16
N GLN A 152 11.75 -13.17 -0.84
CA GLN A 152 12.46 -14.04 -0.09
C GLN A 152 13.76 -13.76 0.30
N ALA A 153 13.96 -13.85 -0.25
CA ALA A 153 14.98 -13.77 0.27
C ALA A 153 15.72 -13.36 0.51
N VAL A 154 15.91 -13.14 0.20
CA VAL A 154 16.82 -12.72 0.95
C VAL A 154 17.28 -12.16 1.24
N GLN A 155 17.57 -11.95 1.20
CA GLN A 155 18.23 -11.47 1.99
C GLN A 155 18.65 -10.83 2.36
N THR A 156 18.88 -10.64 1.98
CA THR A 156 19.55 -10.08 2.71
C THR A 156 19.83 -9.59 3.13
N ASP A 157 19.98 -9.43 3.23
CA ASP A 157 20.48 -8.92 4.12
C ASP A 157 20.80 -8.52 4.46
N PRO A 158 20.64 -8.53 4.62
CA PRO A 158 21.03 -8.00 5.29
C PRO A 158 21.21 -7.79 5.50
N VAL A 159 21.00 -7.71 5.41
CA VAL A 159 21.37 -7.44 5.99
C VAL A 159 21.48 -7.54 6.21
N ALA A 160 21.55 -7.83 6.01
CA ALA A 160 21.81 -7.90 6.42
C ALA A 160 21.66 -8.08 6.41
N GLY A 161 21.64 -8.33 6.11
CA GLY A 161 21.63 -8.38 6.32
C GLY A 161 21.25 -8.66 6.01
N THR A 162 21.25 -8.88 6.01
CA THR A 162 21.10 -9.05 5.91
C THR A 162 20.80 -9.43 5.66
N HIS A 163 20.57 -9.70 5.51
CA HIS A 163 20.45 -9.99 5.43
C HIS A 163 20.06 -10.50 4.93
N ALA A 164 19.58 -11.05 4.70
CA ALA A 164 19.47 -11.36 4.41
C ALA A 164 19.07 -11.81 3.78
N SER A 165 18.88 -12.11 3.54
CA SER A 165 18.71 -12.34 3.28
C SER A 165 18.27 -12.59 2.58
N PHE A 166 18.01 -12.91 2.31
CA PHE A 166 17.83 -12.91 1.98
C PHE A 166 17.27 -13.64 1.40
N HIS A 167 16.62 -13.91 1.10
CA HIS A 167 16.29 -14.36 0.75
C HIS A 167 15.52 -14.65 0.08
N SER A 168 15.07 -15.05 -0.36
CA SER A 168 14.32 -15.26 -0.81
C SER A 168 13.37 -15.56 -1.56
N ARG A 169 12.90 -15.81 -1.80
CA ARG A 169 11.98 -15.99 -2.41
C ARG A 169 11.08 -15.70 -2.89
N GLN A 170 10.88 -15.39 -3.13
CA GLN A 170 9.96 -14.99 -3.45
C GLN A 170 9.10 -14.82 -3.68
N ASN A 171 8.90 -14.81 -3.97
CA ASN A 171 8.05 -14.44 -4.17
C ASN A 171 7.41 -14.25 -4.19
N GLN A 172 7.03 -14.09 -4.27
CA GLN A 172 6.58 -13.71 -4.23
C GLN A 172 5.97 -13.45 -4.07
N SER A 173 5.43 -13.24 -4.09
CA SER A 173 5.09 -12.85 -3.95
C SER A 173 4.66 -12.60 -4.00
#